data_fa3c28c18651b664a0c0f03bb46f9c6c
#
_entry.id   fa3c28c18651b664a0c0f03bb46f9c6c
#
_cell.length_a   1.000
_cell.length_b   1.000
_cell.length_c   1.000
_cell.angle_alpha   90.00
_cell.angle_beta   90.00
_cell.angle_gamma   90.00
#
_symmetry.space_group_name_H-M   'P 1'
#
loop_
_entity.id
_entity.type
_entity.pdbx_description
1 polymer ?
#
loop_
_entity_poly.entity_id
_entity_poly.type
_entity_poly.pdbx_seq_one_letter_code
_entity_poly.pdbx_strand_id
1 'polypeptide(L)'
;MLNARSNETYPADGVLTVGQFGIGADWLPLTTDFKTIEKGGIYAGGGATGVNFFNPYAPVLVMCRYATSAMQALQADNTTLAFNVKDANGWRGWVKLYSEYNTTRASDGTLKAASPVVAIFSDGSYRTNDESEGCTVTRLVTGQYLVEGCQGLNSDAAWGGIDGGFDIPTDRNKQPLIWLDYEVNADGSVLVKTYHRTHPDAPAFARNELEGVGDGDPVDIPSDQFVSVRVEMPADSLYNQKIRAAELAMTADAGE
;
A
#
# COMPACT_ATOMS: atom_id res chain seq x y z
N MET A 1 -24.17 30.18 23.80
CA MET A 1 -23.51 29.07 23.12
C MET A 1 -23.96 29.11 21.67
N LEU A 2 -23.08 29.55 20.77
CA LEU A 2 -23.35 29.55 19.33
C LEU A 2 -23.37 28.08 18.86
N ASN A 3 -24.47 27.69 18.26
CA ASN A 3 -24.70 26.33 17.84
C ASN A 3 -23.88 26.07 16.56
N ALA A 4 -22.72 25.44 16.68
CA ALA A 4 -21.74 25.16 15.59
C ALA A 4 -22.26 24.19 14.50
N ARG A 5 -23.56 23.99 14.37
CA ARG A 5 -24.17 22.96 13.53
C ARG A 5 -24.80 23.43 12.23
N SER A 6 -24.77 24.71 11.89
CA SER A 6 -25.43 25.18 10.68
C SER A 6 -24.43 25.48 9.57
N ASN A 7 -24.16 24.50 8.71
CA ASN A 7 -23.59 24.71 7.38
C ASN A 7 -24.59 25.39 6.42
N GLU A 8 -25.62 26.06 6.92
CA GLU A 8 -26.83 26.27 6.14
C GLU A 8 -26.92 27.61 5.42
N THR A 9 -26.20 28.64 5.87
CA THR A 9 -26.28 29.94 5.18
C THR A 9 -24.97 30.72 5.26
N TYR A 10 -24.59 31.36 4.16
CA TYR A 10 -23.62 32.43 4.19
C TYR A 10 -24.19 33.54 5.11
N PRO A 11 -23.41 34.06 6.04
CA PRO A 11 -23.85 35.22 6.81
C PRO A 11 -24.13 36.38 5.84
N ALA A 12 -25.15 37.15 6.16
CA ALA A 12 -25.59 38.27 5.32
C ALA A 12 -24.51 39.36 5.12
N ASP A 13 -23.53 39.39 6.01
CA ASP A 13 -22.36 40.30 5.98
C ASP A 13 -21.15 39.72 5.27
N GLY A 14 -21.23 38.49 4.79
CA GLY A 14 -20.13 37.81 4.08
C GLY A 14 -18.97 37.33 4.95
N VAL A 15 -19.07 37.42 6.26
CA VAL A 15 -18.03 36.95 7.21
C VAL A 15 -18.35 35.56 7.69
N LEU A 16 -17.39 34.63 7.49
CA LEU A 16 -17.47 33.28 8.03
C LEU A 16 -17.24 33.31 9.56
N THR A 17 -18.11 32.65 10.29
CA THR A 17 -17.91 32.43 11.74
C THR A 17 -17.21 31.08 11.97
N VAL A 18 -16.52 30.95 13.10
CA VAL A 18 -15.84 29.71 13.50
C VAL A 18 -16.85 28.57 13.52
N GLY A 19 -16.51 27.47 12.82
CA GLY A 19 -17.34 26.28 12.70
C GLY A 19 -18.23 26.25 11.46
N GLN A 20 -18.41 27.36 10.75
CA GLN A 20 -19.13 27.31 9.47
C GLN A 20 -18.36 26.49 8.42
N PHE A 21 -19.09 25.64 7.72
CA PHE A 21 -18.52 24.70 6.74
C PHE A 21 -17.42 23.79 7.29
N GLY A 22 -17.37 23.59 8.62
CA GLY A 22 -16.34 22.81 9.30
C GLY A 22 -15.00 23.54 9.51
N ILE A 23 -14.90 24.84 9.15
CA ILE A 23 -13.65 25.61 9.29
C ILE A 23 -13.51 26.12 10.73
N GLY A 24 -12.44 25.71 11.42
CA GLY A 24 -12.15 26.09 12.80
C GLY A 24 -13.10 25.46 13.83
N ALA A 25 -13.85 24.43 13.45
CA ALA A 25 -14.76 23.74 14.35
C ALA A 25 -14.03 22.67 15.18
N ASP A 26 -14.37 22.55 16.45
CA ASP A 26 -13.94 21.42 17.29
C ASP A 26 -14.65 20.11 16.87
N TRP A 27 -15.85 20.24 16.29
CA TRP A 27 -16.67 19.14 15.78
C TRP A 27 -17.15 19.45 14.37
N LEU A 28 -16.94 18.51 13.45
CA LEU A 28 -17.40 18.62 12.06
C LEU A 28 -18.90 18.28 11.95
N PRO A 29 -19.61 18.84 10.96
CA PRO A 29 -20.94 18.39 10.62
C PRO A 29 -20.93 16.90 10.30
N LEU A 30 -21.76 16.14 11.03
CA LEU A 30 -21.88 14.70 10.83
C LEU A 30 -22.87 14.42 9.70
N THR A 31 -22.50 13.48 8.82
CA THR A 31 -23.43 12.83 7.91
C THR A 31 -23.21 11.32 7.97
N THR A 32 -24.30 10.57 7.88
CA THR A 32 -24.23 9.10 7.86
C THR A 32 -24.08 8.55 6.45
N ASP A 33 -24.41 9.35 5.44
CA ASP A 33 -24.27 8.94 4.03
C ASP A 33 -23.55 10.04 3.24
N PHE A 34 -22.37 9.71 2.71
CA PHE A 34 -21.59 10.63 1.89
C PHE A 34 -22.34 11.12 0.65
N LYS A 35 -23.16 10.27 0.03
CA LYS A 35 -23.88 10.60 -1.19
C LYS A 35 -24.91 11.73 -0.98
N THR A 36 -25.32 12.00 0.25
CA THR A 36 -26.26 13.08 0.59
C THR A 36 -25.64 14.48 0.69
N ILE A 37 -24.31 14.58 0.57
CA ILE A 37 -23.62 15.88 0.66
C ILE A 37 -23.88 16.69 -0.62
N GLU A 38 -24.47 17.87 -0.43
CA GLU A 38 -24.84 18.81 -1.52
C GLU A 38 -24.16 20.17 -1.41
N LYS A 39 -23.37 20.42 -0.36
CA LYS A 39 -22.68 21.69 -0.12
C LYS A 39 -21.19 21.47 0.07
N GLY A 40 -20.37 22.44 -0.32
CA GLY A 40 -18.96 22.47 -0.01
C GLY A 40 -18.72 22.66 1.50
N GLY A 41 -17.67 22.07 2.02
CA GLY A 41 -17.32 22.13 3.44
C GLY A 41 -16.45 20.96 3.89
N ILE A 42 -16.18 20.89 5.19
CA ILE A 42 -15.51 19.77 5.82
C ILE A 42 -16.54 19.02 6.67
N TYR A 43 -16.67 17.73 6.45
CA TYR A 43 -17.65 16.86 7.10
C TYR A 43 -16.96 15.73 7.85
N ALA A 44 -17.65 15.17 8.83
CA ALA A 44 -17.28 13.91 9.45
C ALA A 44 -18.24 12.80 9.00
N GLY A 45 -17.72 11.62 8.75
CA GLY A 45 -18.51 10.42 8.56
C GLY A 45 -19.14 9.95 9.87
N GLY A 46 -20.18 9.15 9.77
CA GLY A 46 -20.93 8.63 10.93
C GLY A 46 -20.23 7.49 11.67
N GLY A 47 -18.93 7.29 11.52
CA GLY A 47 -18.20 6.16 12.11
C GLY A 47 -18.80 4.83 11.62
N ALA A 48 -19.11 3.92 12.55
CA ALA A 48 -19.67 2.60 12.23
C ALA A 48 -21.02 2.64 11.45
N THR A 49 -21.72 3.77 11.45
CA THR A 49 -22.98 3.96 10.72
C THR A 49 -22.79 4.74 9.43
N GLY A 50 -21.55 5.15 9.11
CA GLY A 50 -21.23 5.91 7.91
C GLY A 50 -21.19 5.03 6.68
N VAL A 51 -21.94 5.39 5.64
CA VAL A 51 -21.99 4.68 4.36
C VAL A 51 -21.47 5.55 3.23
N ASN A 52 -21.00 4.93 2.17
CA ASN A 52 -20.46 5.60 0.97
C ASN A 52 -19.23 6.50 1.21
N PHE A 53 -18.59 6.45 2.39
CA PHE A 53 -17.32 7.11 2.66
C PHE A 53 -16.15 6.21 2.25
N PHE A 54 -15.04 6.82 1.85
CA PHE A 54 -13.78 6.10 1.74
C PHE A 54 -13.31 5.60 3.12
N ASN A 55 -13.38 6.48 4.12
CA ASN A 55 -13.16 6.14 5.53
C ASN A 55 -14.20 6.87 6.40
N PRO A 56 -15.19 6.18 6.98
CA PRO A 56 -16.23 6.84 7.76
C PRO A 56 -15.76 7.45 9.09
N TYR A 57 -14.53 7.16 9.53
CA TYR A 57 -13.92 7.70 10.73
C TYR A 57 -13.04 8.93 10.47
N ALA A 58 -12.78 9.27 9.21
CA ALA A 58 -11.93 10.39 8.83
C ALA A 58 -12.74 11.60 8.32
N PRO A 59 -12.22 12.83 8.46
CA PRO A 59 -12.84 14.00 7.86
C PRO A 59 -12.78 13.93 6.33
N VAL A 60 -13.78 14.51 5.68
CA VAL A 60 -13.84 14.65 4.22
C VAL A 60 -13.96 16.13 3.85
N LEU A 61 -13.08 16.59 2.96
CA LEU A 61 -13.16 17.91 2.35
C LEU A 61 -13.99 17.83 1.07
N VAL A 62 -15.05 18.62 0.98
CA VAL A 62 -15.90 18.71 -0.22
C VAL A 62 -15.80 20.11 -0.81
N MET A 63 -15.40 20.19 -2.06
CA MET A 63 -15.35 21.40 -2.88
C MET A 63 -16.52 21.41 -3.85
N CYS A 64 -17.19 22.53 -3.96
CA CYS A 64 -18.40 22.65 -4.75
C CYS A 64 -18.28 23.80 -5.75
N ARG A 65 -18.48 23.50 -7.06
CA ARG A 65 -18.72 24.51 -8.08
C ARG A 65 -20.22 24.73 -8.28
N TYR A 66 -20.99 23.62 -8.35
CA TYR A 66 -22.45 23.63 -8.40
C TYR A 66 -22.96 22.46 -7.53
N ALA A 67 -23.91 22.74 -6.65
CA ALA A 67 -24.35 21.83 -5.59
C ALA A 67 -24.85 20.45 -6.10
N THR A 68 -25.40 20.39 -7.29
CA THR A 68 -26.03 19.17 -7.82
C THR A 68 -25.22 18.46 -8.90
N SER A 69 -24.23 19.10 -9.51
CA SER A 69 -23.62 18.56 -10.73
C SER A 69 -22.12 18.78 -10.90
N ALA A 70 -21.45 19.47 -9.97
CA ALA A 70 -20.00 19.65 -10.05
C ALA A 70 -19.38 19.83 -8.66
N MET A 71 -19.08 18.73 -8.01
CA MET A 71 -18.40 18.69 -6.73
C MET A 71 -17.19 17.76 -6.80
N GLN A 72 -16.24 18.00 -5.93
CA GLN A 72 -15.08 17.14 -5.71
C GLN A 72 -14.93 16.91 -4.21
N ALA A 73 -14.59 15.71 -3.83
CA ALA A 73 -14.30 15.36 -2.44
C ALA A 73 -12.92 14.74 -2.33
N LEU A 74 -12.24 15.06 -1.23
CA LEU A 74 -10.96 14.48 -0.83
C LEU A 74 -11.10 13.91 0.57
N GLN A 75 -10.65 12.69 0.76
CA GLN A 75 -10.61 12.02 2.06
C GLN A 75 -9.36 11.16 2.16
N ALA A 76 -8.78 11.09 3.34
CA ALA A 76 -7.63 10.25 3.61
C ALA A 76 -7.95 9.24 4.73
N ASP A 77 -7.33 8.07 4.67
CA ASP A 77 -7.05 7.24 5.82
C ASP A 77 -5.60 7.45 6.27
N ASN A 78 -5.03 6.53 7.04
CA ASN A 78 -3.67 6.69 7.56
C ASN A 78 -2.58 6.66 6.47
N THR A 79 -2.85 6.07 5.31
CA THR A 79 -1.86 5.78 4.28
C THR A 79 -2.26 6.20 2.87
N THR A 80 -3.56 6.40 2.64
CA THR A 80 -4.10 6.60 1.29
C THR A 80 -4.95 7.87 1.22
N LEU A 81 -4.67 8.71 0.24
CA LEU A 81 -5.56 9.80 -0.17
C LEU A 81 -6.45 9.30 -1.30
N ALA A 82 -7.74 9.55 -1.18
CA ALA A 82 -8.72 9.23 -2.20
C ALA A 82 -9.53 10.47 -2.59
N PHE A 83 -10.02 10.50 -3.81
CA PHE A 83 -10.93 11.52 -4.27
C PHE A 83 -12.20 10.91 -4.86
N ASN A 84 -13.29 11.70 -4.85
CA ASN A 84 -14.55 11.37 -5.48
C ASN A 84 -15.05 12.59 -6.24
N VAL A 85 -15.78 12.37 -7.32
CA VAL A 85 -16.33 13.42 -8.19
C VAL A 85 -17.83 13.23 -8.31
N LYS A 86 -18.59 14.33 -8.16
CA LYS A 86 -20.02 14.37 -8.44
C LYS A 86 -20.25 15.08 -9.77
N ASP A 87 -21.02 14.46 -10.63
CA ASP A 87 -21.52 15.03 -11.87
C ASP A 87 -23.06 15.03 -11.91
N ALA A 88 -23.63 15.19 -13.08
CA ALA A 88 -25.09 15.18 -13.27
C ALA A 88 -25.76 13.85 -12.87
N ASN A 89 -25.01 12.75 -12.83
CA ASN A 89 -25.48 11.40 -12.47
C ASN A 89 -25.24 11.06 -11.00
N GLY A 90 -24.66 11.97 -10.22
CA GLY A 90 -24.37 11.76 -8.80
C GLY A 90 -22.88 11.58 -8.49
N TRP A 91 -22.58 11.09 -7.29
CA TRP A 91 -21.22 10.74 -6.86
C TRP A 91 -20.76 9.46 -7.55
N ARG A 92 -19.57 9.50 -8.18
CA ARG A 92 -19.06 8.41 -9.02
C ARG A 92 -18.46 7.24 -8.26
N GLY A 93 -17.94 7.48 -7.08
CA GLY A 93 -17.18 6.50 -6.30
C GLY A 93 -15.78 6.99 -5.98
N TRP A 94 -15.15 6.39 -4.96
CA TRP A 94 -13.85 6.80 -4.47
C TRP A 94 -12.73 6.19 -5.32
N VAL A 95 -11.81 7.04 -5.74
CA VAL A 95 -10.60 6.66 -6.48
C VAL A 95 -9.39 6.94 -5.61
N LYS A 96 -8.59 5.92 -5.35
CA LYS A 96 -7.35 6.05 -4.57
C LYS A 96 -6.27 6.76 -5.39
N LEU A 97 -5.53 7.65 -4.76
CA LEU A 97 -4.32 8.22 -5.32
C LEU A 97 -3.12 7.32 -5.02
N TYR A 98 -2.27 7.13 -6.00
CA TYR A 98 -1.04 6.39 -5.83
C TYR A 98 -0.01 7.23 -5.06
N SER A 99 0.63 6.61 -4.09
CA SER A 99 1.67 7.20 -3.24
C SER A 99 2.71 6.12 -2.88
N GLU A 100 3.78 6.52 -2.24
CA GLU A 100 4.79 5.57 -1.73
C GLU A 100 4.24 4.58 -0.68
N TYR A 101 3.08 4.87 -0.09
CA TYR A 101 2.43 3.97 0.86
C TYR A 101 1.60 2.86 0.20
N ASN A 102 1.14 3.05 -1.04
CA ASN A 102 0.25 2.11 -1.72
C ASN A 102 0.75 1.69 -3.10
N THR A 103 2.01 2.00 -3.42
CA THR A 103 2.68 1.56 -4.64
C THR A 103 4.07 1.07 -4.36
N THR A 104 4.52 0.13 -5.18
CA THR A 104 5.92 -0.29 -5.26
C THR A 104 6.50 0.20 -6.59
N ARG A 105 7.71 0.73 -6.54
CA ARG A 105 8.45 1.09 -7.75
C ARG A 105 9.21 -0.13 -8.24
N ALA A 106 8.86 -0.63 -9.42
CA ALA A 106 9.59 -1.70 -10.07
C ALA A 106 11.00 -1.23 -10.51
N SER A 107 11.91 -2.17 -10.75
CA SER A 107 13.30 -1.89 -11.18
C SER A 107 13.39 -1.07 -12.47
N ASP A 108 12.38 -1.16 -13.33
CA ASP A 108 12.23 -0.36 -14.55
C ASP A 108 11.70 1.08 -14.30
N GLY A 109 11.38 1.40 -13.04
CA GLY A 109 10.86 2.70 -12.62
C GLY A 109 9.34 2.84 -12.72
N THR A 110 8.61 1.83 -13.17
CA THR A 110 7.15 1.86 -13.19
C THR A 110 6.58 1.79 -11.78
N LEU A 111 5.46 2.49 -11.55
CA LEU A 111 4.68 2.36 -10.32
C LEU A 111 3.65 1.26 -10.51
N LYS A 112 3.66 0.27 -9.63
CA LYS A 112 2.67 -0.80 -9.57
C LYS A 112 1.90 -0.70 -8.26
N ALA A 113 0.65 -1.16 -8.24
CA ALA A 113 -0.10 -1.29 -6.99
C ALA A 113 0.74 -2.09 -5.98
N ALA A 114 0.74 -1.68 -4.72
CA ALA A 114 1.45 -2.42 -3.70
C ALA A 114 0.93 -3.86 -3.63
N SER A 115 1.85 -4.79 -3.51
CA SER A 115 1.57 -6.21 -3.32
C SER A 115 2.28 -6.66 -2.05
N PRO A 116 1.91 -7.80 -1.44
CA PRO A 116 2.59 -8.29 -0.25
C PRO A 116 4.08 -8.52 -0.52
N VAL A 117 4.94 -7.68 0.07
CA VAL A 117 6.39 -7.74 -0.11
C VAL A 117 7.08 -7.78 1.25
N VAL A 118 8.05 -8.67 1.37
CA VAL A 118 8.92 -8.82 2.54
C VAL A 118 10.35 -8.49 2.12
N ALA A 119 10.96 -7.48 2.73
CA ALA A 119 12.38 -7.16 2.56
C ALA A 119 13.19 -7.85 3.65
N ILE A 120 14.18 -8.66 3.27
CA ILE A 120 15.02 -9.49 4.14
C ILE A 120 16.42 -8.91 4.19
N PHE A 121 16.96 -8.69 5.39
CA PHE A 121 18.31 -8.18 5.60
C PHE A 121 19.27 -9.28 6.06
N SER A 122 20.57 -9.00 6.00
CA SER A 122 21.66 -9.95 6.27
C SER A 122 21.60 -10.61 7.65
N ASP A 123 21.14 -9.89 8.65
CA ASP A 123 21.05 -10.35 10.05
C ASP A 123 19.75 -11.10 10.37
N GLY A 124 18.84 -11.23 9.38
CA GLY A 124 17.50 -11.79 9.55
C GLY A 124 16.46 -10.77 9.98
N SER A 125 16.84 -9.51 10.21
CA SER A 125 15.85 -8.46 10.34
C SER A 125 15.07 -8.30 9.02
N TYR A 126 13.84 -7.80 9.11
CA TYR A 126 12.97 -7.70 7.93
C TYR A 126 12.07 -6.48 8.01
N ARG A 127 11.52 -6.11 6.87
CA ARG A 127 10.45 -5.11 6.76
C ARG A 127 9.32 -5.67 5.93
N THR A 128 8.11 -5.46 6.40
CA THR A 128 6.88 -5.73 5.66
C THR A 128 6.26 -4.41 5.20
N ASN A 129 5.44 -4.48 4.17
CA ASN A 129 4.49 -3.42 3.86
C ASN A 129 3.10 -3.76 4.46
N ASP A 130 2.14 -2.85 4.33
CA ASP A 130 0.79 -3.04 4.86
C ASP A 130 0.09 -4.29 4.30
N GLU A 131 0.43 -4.70 3.07
CA GLU A 131 -0.13 -5.86 2.40
C GLU A 131 0.46 -7.18 2.90
N SER A 132 1.70 -7.18 3.40
CA SER A 132 2.40 -8.34 3.96
C SER A 132 2.40 -8.35 5.50
N GLU A 133 1.53 -7.56 6.12
CA GLU A 133 1.36 -7.58 7.58
C GLU A 133 1.02 -8.98 8.09
N GLY A 134 1.76 -9.44 9.09
CA GLY A 134 1.67 -10.80 9.62
C GLY A 134 2.76 -11.75 9.12
N CYS A 135 3.55 -11.37 8.10
CA CYS A 135 4.75 -12.11 7.73
C CYS A 135 5.88 -11.87 8.73
N THR A 136 6.67 -12.90 8.96
CA THR A 136 7.90 -12.85 9.78
C THR A 136 9.05 -13.51 9.04
N VAL A 137 10.29 -13.17 9.41
CA VAL A 137 11.49 -13.78 8.84
C VAL A 137 12.40 -14.27 9.95
N THR A 138 12.92 -15.48 9.81
CA THR A 138 13.92 -16.08 10.68
C THR A 138 15.14 -16.47 9.87
N ARG A 139 16.32 -15.92 10.22
CA ARG A 139 17.60 -16.39 9.67
C ARG A 139 17.97 -17.70 10.36
N LEU A 140 18.05 -18.79 9.59
CA LEU A 140 18.35 -20.12 10.12
C LEU A 140 19.86 -20.36 10.26
N VAL A 141 20.57 -20.18 9.16
CA VAL A 141 22.03 -20.29 9.05
C VAL A 141 22.52 -19.30 7.99
N THR A 142 23.82 -19.25 7.74
CA THR A 142 24.39 -18.42 6.68
C THR A 142 23.70 -18.68 5.34
N GLY A 143 23.18 -17.63 4.72
CA GLY A 143 22.51 -17.70 3.44
C GLY A 143 21.11 -18.37 3.45
N GLN A 144 20.48 -18.58 4.61
CA GLN A 144 19.16 -19.19 4.69
C GLN A 144 18.21 -18.39 5.57
N TYR A 145 17.08 -17.99 4.97
CA TYR A 145 16.06 -17.15 5.60
C TYR A 145 14.69 -17.77 5.39
N LEU A 146 13.97 -18.07 6.47
CA LEU A 146 12.63 -18.62 6.44
C LEU A 146 11.62 -17.47 6.56
N VAL A 147 10.76 -17.33 5.57
CA VAL A 147 9.62 -16.39 5.56
C VAL A 147 8.37 -17.16 5.93
N GLU A 148 7.71 -16.76 7.01
CA GLU A 148 6.51 -17.38 7.54
C GLU A 148 5.32 -16.40 7.50
N GLY A 149 4.09 -16.90 7.69
CA GLY A 149 2.87 -16.07 7.64
C GLY A 149 2.35 -15.84 6.23
N CYS A 150 2.87 -16.54 5.24
CA CYS A 150 2.44 -16.53 3.85
C CYS A 150 2.00 -17.93 3.39
N GLN A 151 1.46 -18.02 2.17
CA GLN A 151 1.08 -19.25 1.48
C GLN A 151 1.88 -19.47 0.19
N GLY A 152 3.20 -19.24 0.25
CA GLY A 152 4.09 -19.34 -0.88
C GLY A 152 4.34 -18.00 -1.57
N LEU A 153 4.72 -18.06 -2.84
CA LEU A 153 5.06 -16.91 -3.67
C LEU A 153 3.86 -16.49 -4.53
N ASN A 154 3.70 -15.20 -4.68
CA ASN A 154 2.64 -14.66 -5.54
C ASN A 154 3.04 -14.81 -7.01
N SER A 155 2.15 -15.40 -7.83
CA SER A 155 2.39 -15.75 -9.24
C SER A 155 1.79 -14.77 -10.24
N ASP A 156 1.38 -13.56 -9.81
CA ASP A 156 0.76 -12.57 -10.69
C ASP A 156 1.66 -12.22 -11.88
N ALA A 157 1.13 -12.43 -13.08
CA ALA A 157 1.83 -12.17 -14.34
C ALA A 157 2.18 -10.69 -14.55
N ALA A 158 1.45 -9.76 -13.92
CA ALA A 158 1.77 -8.32 -13.98
C ALA A 158 3.14 -8.00 -13.35
N TRP A 159 3.66 -8.90 -12.51
CA TRP A 159 4.97 -8.81 -11.87
C TRP A 159 6.01 -9.75 -12.49
N GLY A 160 5.71 -10.41 -13.60
CA GLY A 160 6.61 -11.39 -14.22
C GLY A 160 6.52 -12.79 -13.61
N GLY A 161 5.40 -13.12 -12.96
CA GLY A 161 5.20 -14.41 -12.31
C GLY A 161 6.00 -14.55 -11.01
N ILE A 162 6.28 -15.79 -10.63
CA ILE A 162 7.01 -16.12 -9.39
C ILE A 162 8.42 -15.50 -9.40
N ASP A 163 9.19 -15.70 -10.47
CA ASP A 163 10.57 -15.20 -10.58
C ASP A 163 10.64 -13.67 -10.58
N GLY A 164 9.64 -12.99 -11.14
CA GLY A 164 9.52 -11.53 -11.09
C GLY A 164 9.16 -10.97 -9.70
N GLY A 165 8.85 -11.84 -8.75
CA GLY A 165 8.57 -11.48 -7.36
C GLY A 165 9.80 -11.31 -6.48
N PHE A 166 11.00 -11.58 -7.01
CA PHE A 166 12.25 -11.38 -6.29
C PHE A 166 12.98 -10.15 -6.82
N ASP A 167 13.53 -9.36 -5.90
CA ASP A 167 14.53 -8.34 -6.21
C ASP A 167 15.77 -8.62 -5.37
N ILE A 168 16.92 -8.77 -6.05
CA ILE A 168 18.18 -9.19 -5.43
C ILE A 168 19.20 -8.06 -5.44
N PRO A 169 20.12 -8.02 -4.48
CA PRO A 169 21.20 -7.04 -4.39
C PRO A 169 22.02 -6.95 -5.68
N THR A 170 22.28 -5.73 -6.10
CA THR A 170 23.14 -5.45 -7.27
C THR A 170 24.22 -4.43 -6.93
N ASP A 171 25.36 -4.52 -7.63
CA ASP A 171 26.40 -3.51 -7.57
C ASP A 171 26.00 -2.22 -8.33
N ARG A 172 26.91 -1.21 -8.33
CA ARG A 172 26.72 0.05 -9.08
C ARG A 172 26.61 -0.14 -10.59
N ASN A 173 27.10 -1.26 -11.13
CA ASN A 173 27.07 -1.62 -12.55
C ASN A 173 25.85 -2.48 -12.88
N LYS A 174 24.93 -2.67 -11.92
CA LYS A 174 23.74 -3.52 -12.03
C LYS A 174 24.04 -5.00 -12.18
N GLN A 175 25.21 -5.46 -11.72
CA GLN A 175 25.54 -6.87 -11.66
C GLN A 175 25.00 -7.46 -10.35
N PRO A 176 24.27 -8.59 -10.38
CA PRO A 176 23.79 -9.26 -9.18
C PRO A 176 24.96 -9.71 -8.28
N LEU A 177 24.84 -9.47 -6.98
CA LEU A 177 25.87 -9.81 -5.99
C LEU A 177 25.73 -11.22 -5.44
N ILE A 178 24.54 -11.82 -5.60
CA ILE A 178 24.21 -13.15 -5.10
C ILE A 178 23.45 -13.95 -6.15
N TRP A 179 23.54 -15.27 -6.05
CA TRP A 179 22.56 -16.19 -6.58
C TRP A 179 21.47 -16.38 -5.56
N LEU A 180 20.22 -16.53 -6.00
CA LEU A 180 19.07 -16.79 -5.15
C LEU A 180 18.40 -18.09 -5.59
N ASP A 181 18.08 -18.95 -4.63
CA ASP A 181 17.21 -20.10 -4.77
C ASP A 181 16.14 -20.06 -3.67
N TYR A 182 15.06 -20.80 -3.84
CA TYR A 182 14.00 -20.87 -2.86
C TYR A 182 13.32 -22.24 -2.81
N GLU A 183 12.71 -22.53 -1.67
CA GLU A 183 11.80 -23.67 -1.50
C GLU A 183 10.52 -23.17 -0.84
N VAL A 184 9.37 -23.67 -1.32
CA VAL A 184 8.07 -23.46 -0.68
C VAL A 184 7.73 -24.70 0.11
N ASN A 185 7.58 -24.54 1.42
CA ASN A 185 7.22 -25.64 2.32
C ASN A 185 5.72 -25.98 2.24
N ALA A 186 5.35 -27.15 2.76
CA ALA A 186 3.97 -27.60 2.74
C ALA A 186 3.00 -26.73 3.57
N ASP A 187 3.51 -25.98 4.54
CA ASP A 187 2.77 -25.00 5.35
C ASP A 187 2.64 -23.62 4.68
N GLY A 188 3.24 -23.46 3.49
CA GLY A 188 3.24 -22.22 2.74
C GLY A 188 4.39 -21.27 3.08
N SER A 189 5.22 -21.59 4.08
CA SER A 189 6.44 -20.81 4.34
C SER A 189 7.43 -20.92 3.19
N VAL A 190 8.25 -19.87 3.00
CA VAL A 190 9.23 -19.79 1.91
C VAL A 190 10.64 -19.74 2.49
N LEU A 191 11.44 -20.75 2.17
CA LEU A 191 12.86 -20.78 2.49
C LEU A 191 13.63 -20.10 1.35
N VAL A 192 14.20 -18.94 1.61
CA VAL A 192 15.07 -18.20 0.68
C VAL A 192 16.52 -18.58 0.95
N LYS A 193 17.24 -18.94 -0.10
CA LYS A 193 18.64 -19.35 -0.05
C LYS A 193 19.48 -18.41 -0.89
N THR A 194 20.58 -17.93 -0.34
CA THR A 194 21.49 -16.99 -1.00
C THR A 194 22.91 -17.53 -1.06
N TYR A 195 23.53 -17.35 -2.23
CA TYR A 195 24.86 -17.84 -2.52
C TYR A 195 25.70 -16.76 -3.16
N HIS A 196 27.02 -16.81 -2.93
CA HIS A 196 27.94 -15.86 -3.54
C HIS A 196 27.94 -15.97 -5.06
N ARG A 197 27.94 -14.82 -5.73
CA ARG A 197 28.00 -14.74 -7.19
C ARG A 197 29.19 -13.92 -7.63
N THR A 198 30.11 -14.56 -8.36
CA THR A 198 31.25 -13.87 -8.97
C THR A 198 30.99 -13.52 -10.45
N HIS A 199 31.75 -12.57 -10.97
CA HIS A 199 31.70 -12.13 -12.35
C HIS A 199 33.10 -12.19 -12.97
N PRO A 200 33.66 -13.38 -13.27
CA PRO A 200 35.06 -13.56 -13.65
C PRO A 200 35.44 -12.83 -14.95
N ASP A 201 34.50 -12.63 -15.86
CA ASP A 201 34.71 -11.89 -17.11
C ASP A 201 34.65 -10.36 -16.97
N ALA A 202 34.24 -9.87 -15.79
CA ALA A 202 34.19 -8.45 -15.52
C ALA A 202 35.59 -7.88 -15.20
N PRO A 203 35.79 -6.55 -15.34
CA PRO A 203 37.00 -5.90 -14.84
C PRO A 203 37.20 -6.19 -13.34
N ALA A 204 38.45 -6.26 -12.88
CA ALA A 204 38.82 -6.67 -11.53
C ALA A 204 38.02 -5.98 -10.41
N PHE A 205 37.70 -4.68 -10.57
CA PHE A 205 36.92 -3.92 -9.59
C PHE A 205 35.42 -4.28 -9.55
N ALA A 206 34.93 -5.10 -10.48
CA ALA A 206 33.52 -5.46 -10.64
C ALA A 206 33.29 -6.99 -10.59
N ARG A 207 34.31 -7.76 -10.20
CA ARG A 207 34.21 -9.23 -10.16
C ARG A 207 33.45 -9.79 -8.98
N ASN A 208 33.19 -8.97 -7.96
CA ASN A 208 32.55 -9.39 -6.71
C ASN A 208 33.30 -10.55 -6.03
N GLU A 209 34.62 -10.47 -5.98
CA GLU A 209 35.48 -11.48 -5.33
C GLU A 209 35.53 -11.23 -3.82
N LEU A 210 35.30 -12.29 -3.03
CA LEU A 210 35.43 -12.29 -1.58
C LEU A 210 36.53 -13.28 -1.17
N GLU A 211 37.42 -12.87 -0.27
CA GLU A 211 38.51 -13.74 0.20
C GLU A 211 37.95 -14.99 0.90
N GLY A 212 38.32 -16.16 0.43
CA GLY A 212 37.91 -17.43 1.01
C GLY A 212 36.49 -17.90 0.67
N VAL A 213 35.79 -17.21 -0.23
CA VAL A 213 34.42 -17.55 -0.65
C VAL A 213 34.38 -17.74 -2.17
N GLY A 214 33.97 -18.92 -2.61
CA GLY A 214 33.82 -19.25 -4.04
C GLY A 214 32.45 -18.89 -4.60
N ASP A 215 32.33 -18.90 -5.94
CA ASP A 215 31.05 -18.78 -6.60
C ASP A 215 30.14 -19.95 -6.22
N GLY A 216 28.91 -19.66 -5.80
CA GLY A 216 27.95 -20.67 -5.32
C GLY A 216 28.09 -21.08 -3.86
N ASP A 217 29.07 -20.56 -3.11
CA ASP A 217 29.14 -20.79 -1.66
C ASP A 217 28.00 -20.05 -0.94
N PRO A 218 27.40 -20.65 0.11
CA PRO A 218 26.39 -19.97 0.91
C PRO A 218 26.93 -18.68 1.53
N VAL A 219 26.26 -17.57 1.32
CA VAL A 219 26.57 -16.26 1.92
C VAL A 219 25.31 -15.56 2.36
N ASP A 220 25.44 -14.73 3.38
CA ASP A 220 24.35 -13.84 3.76
C ASP A 220 24.14 -12.71 2.74
N ILE A 221 22.99 -12.13 2.75
CA ILE A 221 22.65 -10.91 2.00
C ILE A 221 23.68 -9.83 2.34
N PRO A 222 24.19 -9.04 1.39
CA PRO A 222 25.10 -7.92 1.69
C PRO A 222 24.52 -6.99 2.76
N SER A 223 25.34 -6.59 3.72
CA SER A 223 24.89 -5.88 4.95
C SER A 223 24.24 -4.52 4.69
N ASP A 224 24.51 -3.90 3.55
CA ASP A 224 24.01 -2.60 3.12
C ASP A 224 22.81 -2.69 2.15
N GLN A 225 22.35 -3.91 1.85
CA GLN A 225 21.26 -4.17 0.92
C GLN A 225 20.26 -5.19 1.49
N PHE A 226 19.25 -5.52 0.73
CA PHE A 226 18.22 -6.50 1.11
C PHE A 226 17.78 -7.32 -0.10
N VAL A 227 17.19 -8.48 0.17
CA VAL A 227 16.42 -9.26 -0.81
C VAL A 227 14.94 -8.93 -0.60
N SER A 228 14.24 -8.62 -1.67
CA SER A 228 12.79 -8.43 -1.65
C SER A 228 12.09 -9.68 -2.16
N VAL A 229 11.09 -10.15 -1.43
CA VAL A 229 10.30 -11.33 -1.77
C VAL A 229 8.82 -10.98 -1.80
N ARG A 230 8.15 -11.25 -2.90
CA ARG A 230 6.71 -11.06 -3.03
C ARG A 230 5.99 -12.37 -2.71
N VAL A 231 5.19 -12.33 -1.67
CA VAL A 231 4.51 -13.49 -1.12
C VAL A 231 3.02 -13.50 -1.45
N GLU A 232 2.41 -14.68 -1.43
CA GLU A 232 0.97 -14.86 -1.41
C GLU A 232 0.47 -14.85 0.02
N MET A 233 -0.54 -14.05 0.31
CA MET A 233 -1.08 -13.93 1.65
C MET A 233 -2.22 -14.91 1.89
N PRO A 234 -2.34 -15.47 3.13
CA PRO A 234 -3.47 -16.32 3.49
C PRO A 234 -4.83 -15.66 3.22
N ALA A 235 -5.82 -16.47 2.90
CA ALA A 235 -7.16 -15.98 2.56
C ALA A 235 -7.81 -15.16 3.68
N ASP A 236 -7.48 -15.40 4.93
CA ASP A 236 -7.94 -14.68 6.12
C ASP A 236 -7.01 -13.52 6.56
N SER A 237 -5.94 -13.23 5.79
CA SER A 237 -5.07 -12.09 6.04
C SER A 237 -5.81 -10.76 5.96
N LEU A 238 -5.33 -9.75 6.66
CA LEU A 238 -5.87 -8.38 6.59
C LEU A 238 -5.87 -7.85 5.16
N TYR A 239 -4.86 -8.17 4.37
CA TYR A 239 -4.77 -7.84 2.95
C TYR A 239 -5.95 -8.39 2.16
N ASN A 240 -6.18 -9.71 2.23
CA ASN A 240 -7.26 -10.37 1.51
C ASN A 240 -8.66 -10.00 2.03
N GLN A 241 -8.79 -9.66 3.31
CA GLN A 241 -10.03 -9.11 3.86
C GLN A 241 -10.33 -7.73 3.29
N LYS A 242 -9.34 -6.84 3.18
CA LYS A 242 -9.47 -5.52 2.56
C LYS A 242 -9.85 -5.61 1.07
N ILE A 243 -9.22 -6.53 0.31
CA ILE A 243 -9.57 -6.77 -1.11
C ILE A 243 -11.02 -7.20 -1.23
N ARG A 244 -11.46 -8.21 -0.48
CA ARG A 244 -12.86 -8.70 -0.52
C ARG A 244 -13.87 -7.64 -0.12
N ALA A 245 -13.57 -6.84 0.88
CA ALA A 245 -14.43 -5.73 1.27
C ALA A 245 -14.56 -4.68 0.16
N ALA A 246 -13.48 -4.39 -0.55
CA ALA A 246 -13.48 -3.48 -1.69
C ALA A 246 -14.26 -4.04 -2.89
N GLU A 247 -14.10 -5.33 -3.20
CA GLU A 247 -14.83 -6.01 -4.28
C GLU A 247 -16.35 -6.07 -4.00
N LEU A 248 -16.73 -6.37 -2.76
CA LEU A 248 -18.13 -6.35 -2.35
C LEU A 248 -18.76 -4.96 -2.46
N ALA A 249 -18.00 -3.93 -2.11
CA ALA A 249 -18.46 -2.55 -2.29
C ALA A 249 -18.65 -2.18 -3.77
N MET A 250 -17.75 -2.66 -4.65
CA MET A 250 -17.84 -2.42 -6.10
C MET A 250 -19.01 -3.18 -6.75
N THR A 251 -19.30 -4.42 -6.30
CA THR A 251 -20.41 -5.22 -6.83
C THR A 251 -21.76 -4.74 -6.34
N ALA A 252 -21.87 -4.18 -5.14
CA ALA A 252 -23.08 -3.56 -4.64
C ALA A 252 -23.46 -2.29 -5.44
N ASP A 253 -22.46 -1.54 -5.92
CA ASP A 253 -22.66 -0.32 -6.73
C ASP A 253 -23.01 -0.63 -8.21
N ALA A 254 -22.71 -1.84 -8.70
CA ALA A 254 -22.98 -2.27 -10.08
C ALA A 254 -24.38 -2.91 -10.26
N GLY A 255 -25.13 -3.12 -9.18
CA GLY A 255 -26.44 -3.78 -9.16
C GLY A 255 -27.64 -2.84 -8.98
N GLU A 256 -27.44 -1.54 -8.95
CA GLU A 256 -28.46 -0.49 -9.00
C GLU A 256 -28.33 0.33 -10.32
#